data_e835257b52d3374a4f16eac7b25ba2f1
#
_entry.id   e835257b52d3374a4f16eac7b25ba2f1
#
_cell.length_a   1.000
_cell.length_b   1.000
_cell.length_c   1.000
_cell.angle_alpha   90.00
_cell.angle_beta   90.00
_cell.angle_gamma   90.00
#
_symmetry.space_group_name_H-M   'P 1'
#
loop_
_entity.id
_entity.type
_entity.pdbx_description
1 polymer ?
#
loop_
_entity_poly.entity_id
_entity_poly.type
_entity_poly.pdbx_seq_one_letter_code
_entity_poly.pdbx_strand_id
1 'polypeptide(L)'
;EGEHPFKRTPRRHDFSLEPPKDTVLDELKANDFDVIGVGKINDIFAGKGLTEYTYTKNNTDGMEKTLEYQKKDFNGLCFINLVDFDMVYGHRNDVNGYAKALSDFDRWLPEFIKNMNSDDVLIITADHGGHDRTHGTTLKEDMTIPMFFVGEEFEKGKELSSVSILDLAPTISNIMG
;
A
#
# COMPACT_ATOMS: atom_id res chain seq x y z
N GLU A 1 -11.46 20.86 -13.23
CA GLU A 1 -11.69 22.30 -13.28
C GLU A 1 -11.34 22.85 -14.66
N GLY A 2 -12.10 23.82 -15.15
CA GLY A 2 -11.87 24.45 -16.42
C GLY A 2 -12.89 24.07 -17.51
N GLU A 3 -12.54 24.35 -18.78
CA GLU A 3 -13.37 24.03 -19.94
C GLU A 3 -13.30 22.53 -20.29
N HIS A 4 -14.37 22.01 -20.91
CA HIS A 4 -14.42 20.62 -21.37
C HIS A 4 -13.29 20.26 -22.37
N PRO A 5 -12.68 19.05 -22.28
CA PRO A 5 -12.99 17.99 -21.30
C PRO A 5 -12.39 18.30 -19.91
N PHE A 6 -13.15 18.08 -18.84
CA PHE A 6 -12.68 18.28 -17.48
C PHE A 6 -11.50 17.35 -17.15
N LYS A 7 -10.47 17.92 -16.54
CA LYS A 7 -9.32 17.16 -16.03
C LYS A 7 -9.40 17.03 -14.51
N ARG A 8 -9.16 15.82 -14.01
CA ARG A 8 -9.02 15.58 -12.56
C ARG A 8 -7.77 16.31 -12.03
N THR A 9 -7.90 17.05 -10.95
CA THR A 9 -6.79 17.78 -10.34
C THR A 9 -6.32 17.10 -9.06
N PRO A 10 -5.07 17.33 -8.61
CA PRO A 10 -4.56 16.81 -7.33
C PRO A 10 -5.18 17.48 -6.10
N ARG A 11 -6.00 18.53 -6.29
CA ARG A 11 -6.72 19.23 -5.21
C ARG A 11 -7.95 18.47 -4.70
N ARG A 12 -8.25 17.29 -5.23
CA ARG A 12 -9.31 16.44 -4.73
C ARG A 12 -8.95 15.99 -3.31
N HIS A 13 -9.92 16.13 -2.39
CA HIS A 13 -9.83 15.63 -1.03
C HIS A 13 -11.00 14.68 -0.78
N ASP A 14 -10.70 13.56 -0.14
CA ASP A 14 -11.72 12.60 0.28
C ASP A 14 -12.01 12.85 1.77
N PHE A 15 -13.28 13.02 2.12
CA PHE A 15 -13.73 13.16 3.51
C PHE A 15 -14.13 11.78 4.04
N SER A 16 -13.14 11.05 4.52
CA SER A 16 -13.35 9.71 5.07
C SER A 16 -13.90 9.76 6.49
N LEU A 17 -14.76 8.80 6.83
CA LEU A 17 -15.11 8.56 8.22
C LEU A 17 -13.93 7.89 8.94
N GLU A 18 -13.72 8.24 10.19
CA GLU A 18 -12.76 7.54 11.04
C GLU A 18 -13.14 6.06 11.15
N PRO A 19 -12.16 5.14 11.21
CA PRO A 19 -12.42 3.76 11.54
C PRO A 19 -13.23 3.64 12.83
N PRO A 20 -14.30 2.81 12.85
CA PRO A 20 -15.22 2.75 13.99
C PRO A 20 -14.63 2.08 15.23
N LYS A 21 -13.46 1.46 15.08
CA LYS A 21 -12.66 0.83 16.13
C LYS A 21 -11.20 1.16 15.93
N ASP A 22 -10.40 0.90 16.95
CA ASP A 22 -8.96 0.97 16.82
C ASP A 22 -8.45 -0.07 15.82
N THR A 23 -7.49 0.34 15.04
CA THR A 23 -6.82 -0.46 14.00
C THR A 23 -5.41 -0.81 14.47
N VAL A 24 -4.71 -1.65 13.72
CA VAL A 24 -3.30 -1.93 13.98
C VAL A 24 -2.44 -0.65 14.00
N LEU A 25 -2.84 0.40 13.25
CA LEU A 25 -2.14 1.68 13.27
C LEU A 25 -2.26 2.37 14.63
N ASP A 26 -3.45 2.30 15.24
CA ASP A 26 -3.68 2.86 16.58
C ASP A 26 -2.91 2.08 17.65
N GLU A 27 -2.87 0.75 17.53
CA GLU A 27 -2.14 -0.14 18.45
C GLU A 27 -0.64 0.13 18.38
N LEU A 28 -0.05 0.21 17.20
CA LEU A 28 1.36 0.52 17.02
C LEU A 28 1.72 1.88 17.60
N LYS A 29 0.93 2.91 17.26
CA LYS A 29 1.13 4.25 17.79
C LYS A 29 1.01 4.32 19.31
N ALA A 30 0.08 3.57 19.92
CA ALA A 30 -0.10 3.52 21.37
C ALA A 30 1.07 2.81 22.09
N ASN A 31 1.86 2.01 21.36
CA ASN A 31 3.07 1.35 21.83
C ASN A 31 4.37 2.06 21.39
N ASP A 32 4.28 3.35 21.09
CA ASP A 32 5.41 4.23 20.73
C ASP A 32 6.15 3.82 19.44
N PHE A 33 5.51 3.05 18.56
CA PHE A 33 6.04 2.81 17.21
C PHE A 33 5.73 3.97 16.26
N ASP A 34 6.62 4.18 15.30
CA ASP A 34 6.35 5.07 14.17
C ASP A 34 5.31 4.44 13.24
N VAL A 35 4.33 5.22 12.81
CA VAL A 35 3.32 4.81 11.85
C VAL A 35 3.25 5.83 10.72
N ILE A 36 3.92 5.51 9.64
CA ILE A 36 4.15 6.42 8.51
C ILE A 36 3.20 6.04 7.37
N GLY A 37 2.40 7.00 6.93
CA GLY A 37 1.49 6.83 5.78
C GLY A 37 2.05 7.47 4.51
N VAL A 38 2.18 6.71 3.42
CA VAL A 38 2.61 7.23 2.11
C VAL A 38 1.48 7.07 1.09
N GLY A 39 1.14 8.14 0.38
CA GLY A 39 0.04 8.16 -0.58
C GLY A 39 -1.30 8.50 0.06
N LYS A 40 -2.33 7.69 -0.16
CA LYS A 40 -3.70 7.94 0.34
C LYS A 40 -3.97 7.39 1.75
N ILE A 41 -2.98 6.84 2.42
CA ILE A 41 -3.19 6.20 3.72
C ILE A 41 -3.81 7.18 4.73
N ASN A 42 -3.33 8.43 4.75
CA ASN A 42 -3.92 9.46 5.61
C ASN A 42 -5.41 9.69 5.35
N ASP A 43 -5.83 9.72 4.09
CA ASP A 43 -7.23 9.93 3.73
C ASP A 43 -8.07 8.68 4.05
N ILE A 44 -7.54 7.48 3.81
CA ILE A 44 -8.24 6.20 4.07
C ILE A 44 -8.57 6.06 5.56
N PHE A 45 -7.62 6.39 6.43
CA PHE A 45 -7.78 6.26 7.88
C PHE A 45 -8.21 7.57 8.57
N ALA A 46 -8.56 8.62 7.80
CA ALA A 46 -8.91 9.96 8.32
C ALA A 46 -7.85 10.52 9.28
N GLY A 47 -6.57 10.21 9.05
CA GLY A 47 -5.43 10.59 9.88
C GLY A 47 -5.29 9.80 11.19
N LYS A 48 -6.24 8.90 11.50
CA LYS A 48 -6.22 8.12 12.75
C LYS A 48 -5.07 7.10 12.74
N GLY A 49 -4.37 6.99 13.85
CA GLY A 49 -3.29 6.03 14.06
C GLY A 49 -1.95 6.39 13.40
N LEU A 50 -1.85 7.45 12.60
CA LEU A 50 -0.59 7.86 11.98
C LEU A 50 0.25 8.76 12.89
N THR A 51 1.58 8.63 12.83
CA THR A 51 2.56 9.54 13.44
C THR A 51 3.10 10.54 12.41
N GLU A 52 3.27 10.11 11.16
CA GLU A 52 3.71 10.94 10.03
C GLU A 52 2.97 10.50 8.75
N TYR A 53 2.79 11.41 7.80
CA TYR A 53 2.28 11.04 6.48
C TYR A 53 2.81 11.96 5.37
N THR A 54 2.79 11.44 4.14
CA THR A 54 3.12 12.22 2.93
C THR A 54 2.22 11.83 1.77
N TYR A 55 1.67 12.83 1.09
CA TYR A 55 0.92 12.62 -0.14
C TYR A 55 1.85 12.36 -1.33
N THR A 56 1.33 11.63 -2.30
CA THR A 56 2.03 11.30 -3.54
C THR A 56 1.24 11.77 -4.75
N LYS A 57 1.95 12.10 -5.82
CA LYS A 57 1.36 12.54 -7.08
C LYS A 57 0.95 11.38 -7.98
N ASN A 58 1.72 10.29 -7.91
CA ASN A 58 1.60 9.08 -8.71
C ASN A 58 2.44 7.95 -8.10
N ASN A 59 2.44 6.76 -8.70
CA ASN A 59 3.21 5.62 -8.22
C ASN A 59 4.72 5.89 -8.17
N THR A 60 5.28 6.59 -9.17
CA THR A 60 6.71 6.92 -9.21
C THR A 60 7.11 7.77 -8.00
N ASP A 61 6.37 8.84 -7.73
CA ASP A 61 6.58 9.69 -6.54
C ASP A 61 6.40 8.88 -5.23
N GLY A 62 5.45 7.93 -5.20
CA GLY A 62 5.28 7.01 -4.07
C GLY A 62 6.49 6.10 -3.85
N MET A 63 7.02 5.51 -4.90
CA MET A 63 8.22 4.68 -4.86
C MET A 63 9.46 5.47 -4.42
N GLU A 64 9.64 6.69 -4.94
CA GLU A 64 10.73 7.60 -4.54
C GLU A 64 10.65 7.95 -3.06
N LYS A 65 9.48 8.34 -2.56
CA LYS A 65 9.25 8.65 -1.14
C LYS A 65 9.47 7.44 -0.24
N THR A 66 9.11 6.26 -0.70
CA THR A 66 9.38 5.01 0.04
C THR A 66 10.88 4.81 0.26
N LEU A 67 11.71 5.03 -0.79
CA LEU A 67 13.17 4.98 -0.65
C LEU A 67 13.73 6.11 0.25
N GLU A 68 13.06 7.26 0.29
CA GLU A 68 13.43 8.34 1.23
C GLU A 68 13.17 7.92 2.68
N TYR A 69 12.01 7.30 2.96
CA TYR A 69 11.70 6.77 4.28
C TYR A 69 12.61 5.61 4.68
N GLN A 70 12.94 4.71 3.75
CA GLN A 70 13.88 3.61 4.02
C GLN A 70 15.26 4.08 4.50
N LYS A 71 15.65 5.32 4.19
CA LYS A 71 16.92 5.93 4.64
C LYS A 71 16.82 6.59 6.02
N LYS A 72 15.60 6.74 6.54
CA LYS A 72 15.38 7.29 7.87
C LYS A 72 15.55 6.18 8.91
N ASP A 73 16.08 6.54 10.06
CA ASP A 73 16.08 5.67 11.23
C ASP A 73 14.71 5.79 11.93
N PHE A 74 13.84 4.78 11.73
CA PHE A 74 12.54 4.69 12.38
C PHE A 74 12.25 3.24 12.80
N ASN A 75 11.50 3.07 13.86
CA ASN A 75 11.05 1.76 14.34
C ASN A 75 9.52 1.70 14.28
N GLY A 76 8.98 0.96 13.32
CA GLY A 76 7.54 0.92 13.15
C GLY A 76 7.09 0.48 11.76
N LEU A 77 5.92 0.95 11.36
CA LEU A 77 5.26 0.60 10.10
C LEU A 77 5.31 1.77 9.11
N CYS A 78 5.87 1.55 7.93
CA CYS A 78 5.69 2.43 6.77
C CYS A 78 4.64 1.81 5.83
N PHE A 79 3.44 2.38 5.80
CA PHE A 79 2.33 1.88 5.00
C PHE A 79 2.20 2.70 3.72
N ILE A 80 2.39 2.06 2.57
CA ILE A 80 2.44 2.71 1.26
C ILE A 80 1.24 2.30 0.42
N ASN A 81 0.57 3.29 -0.20
CA ASN A 81 -0.47 3.06 -1.19
C ASN A 81 -0.04 3.62 -2.56
N LEU A 82 0.18 2.72 -3.52
CA LEU A 82 0.49 3.07 -4.92
C LEU A 82 -0.80 3.22 -5.71
N VAL A 83 -1.35 4.42 -5.73
CA VAL A 83 -2.73 4.73 -6.15
C VAL A 83 -3.03 4.59 -7.64
N ASP A 84 -2.01 4.65 -8.52
CA ASP A 84 -2.24 4.69 -9.97
C ASP A 84 -2.80 3.38 -10.51
N PHE A 85 -2.48 2.25 -9.87
CA PHE A 85 -3.01 0.95 -10.27
C PHE A 85 -4.53 0.96 -10.36
N ASP A 86 -5.20 1.52 -9.36
CA ASP A 86 -6.63 1.67 -9.34
C ASP A 86 -7.10 2.95 -10.05
N MET A 87 -6.61 4.12 -9.62
CA MET A 87 -7.15 5.42 -10.04
C MET A 87 -6.90 5.76 -11.50
N VAL A 88 -5.75 5.35 -12.05
CA VAL A 88 -5.35 5.69 -13.44
C VAL A 88 -5.70 4.56 -14.38
N TYR A 89 -5.46 3.31 -13.98
CA TYR A 89 -5.56 2.17 -14.86
C TYR A 89 -6.80 1.29 -14.59
N GLY A 90 -7.04 0.88 -13.33
CA GLY A 90 -8.15 0.01 -12.96
C GLY A 90 -9.51 0.57 -13.32
N HIS A 91 -9.85 1.75 -12.85
CA HIS A 91 -11.11 2.43 -13.16
C HIS A 91 -11.32 2.75 -14.66
N ARG A 92 -10.31 2.64 -15.49
CA ARG A 92 -10.36 2.90 -16.93
C ARG A 92 -10.23 1.66 -17.78
N ASN A 93 -10.08 0.49 -17.15
CA ASN A 93 -9.80 -0.78 -17.81
C ASN A 93 -8.59 -0.67 -18.79
N ASP A 94 -7.58 0.12 -18.39
CA ASP A 94 -6.35 0.29 -19.17
C ASP A 94 -5.37 -0.83 -18.80
N VAL A 95 -5.56 -1.98 -19.40
CA VAL A 95 -4.74 -3.18 -19.18
C VAL A 95 -3.26 -2.93 -19.52
N ASN A 96 -2.99 -2.18 -20.60
CA ASN A 96 -1.62 -1.90 -21.02
C ASN A 96 -0.92 -0.94 -20.03
N GLY A 97 -1.61 0.09 -19.58
CA GLY A 97 -1.11 1.00 -18.55
C GLY A 97 -0.86 0.29 -17.23
N TYR A 98 -1.78 -0.59 -16.81
CA TYR A 98 -1.63 -1.39 -15.60
C TYR A 98 -0.40 -2.31 -15.69
N ALA A 99 -0.25 -3.06 -16.79
CA ALA A 99 0.90 -3.94 -17.01
C ALA A 99 2.21 -3.15 -17.03
N LYS A 100 2.21 -1.96 -17.64
CA LYS A 100 3.38 -1.07 -17.61
C LYS A 100 3.72 -0.62 -16.19
N ALA A 101 2.75 -0.18 -15.40
CA ALA A 101 2.94 0.24 -14.02
C ALA A 101 3.49 -0.89 -13.15
N LEU A 102 3.00 -2.13 -13.36
CA LEU A 102 3.49 -3.31 -12.68
C LEU A 102 4.96 -3.60 -13.06
N SER A 103 5.31 -3.46 -14.35
CA SER A 103 6.71 -3.61 -14.81
C SER A 103 7.62 -2.49 -14.28
N ASP A 104 7.10 -1.29 -14.09
CA ASP A 104 7.85 -0.17 -13.49
C ASP A 104 8.12 -0.44 -12.00
N PHE A 105 7.13 -0.97 -11.27
CA PHE A 105 7.29 -1.42 -9.89
C PHE A 105 8.28 -2.58 -9.77
N ASP A 106 8.17 -3.59 -10.63
CA ASP A 106 9.07 -4.75 -10.64
C ASP A 106 10.54 -4.35 -10.88
N ARG A 107 10.80 -3.35 -11.72
CA ARG A 107 12.14 -2.80 -11.91
C ARG A 107 12.69 -2.02 -10.73
N TRP A 108 11.82 -1.38 -9.96
CA TRP A 108 12.18 -0.61 -8.77
C TRP A 108 12.42 -1.51 -7.54
N LEU A 109 11.67 -2.59 -7.41
CA LEU A 109 11.66 -3.46 -6.24
C LEU A 109 13.04 -4.02 -5.84
N PRO A 110 13.94 -4.43 -6.77
CA PRO A 110 15.28 -4.88 -6.43
C PRO A 110 16.14 -3.83 -5.71
N GLU A 111 15.99 -2.54 -6.05
CA GLU A 111 16.70 -1.47 -5.35
C GLU A 111 16.19 -1.34 -3.91
N PHE A 112 14.88 -1.40 -3.70
CA PHE A 112 14.29 -1.37 -2.37
C PHE A 112 14.78 -2.56 -1.52
N ILE A 113 14.68 -3.79 -2.04
CA ILE A 113 15.10 -5.01 -1.33
C ILE A 113 16.58 -4.96 -0.98
N LYS A 114 17.43 -4.48 -1.89
CA LYS A 114 18.88 -4.34 -1.64
C LYS A 114 19.22 -3.43 -0.46
N ASN A 115 18.37 -2.45 -0.20
CA ASN A 115 18.59 -1.45 0.86
C ASN A 115 17.88 -1.81 2.18
N MET A 116 17.17 -2.95 2.26
CA MET A 116 16.56 -3.45 3.49
C MET A 116 17.63 -3.83 4.49
N ASN A 117 17.40 -3.53 5.76
CA ASN A 117 18.17 -4.05 6.88
C ASN A 117 17.75 -5.50 7.19
N SER A 118 18.53 -6.19 8.02
CA SER A 118 18.27 -7.59 8.38
C SER A 118 16.97 -7.79 9.16
N ASP A 119 16.51 -6.78 9.86
CA ASP A 119 15.30 -6.76 10.66
C ASP A 119 14.09 -6.12 9.95
N ASP A 120 14.27 -5.64 8.71
CA ASP A 120 13.18 -5.14 7.90
C ASP A 120 12.32 -6.26 7.31
N VAL A 121 11.01 -6.07 7.35
CA VAL A 121 10.03 -6.92 6.67
C VAL A 121 9.28 -6.12 5.64
N LEU A 122 9.29 -6.59 4.39
CA LEU A 122 8.47 -6.05 3.32
C LEU A 122 7.25 -6.95 3.07
N ILE A 123 6.06 -6.37 3.13
CA ILE A 123 4.81 -7.03 2.76
C ILE A 123 4.26 -6.34 1.50
N ILE A 124 4.03 -7.11 0.45
CA ILE A 124 3.41 -6.62 -0.79
C ILE A 124 2.05 -7.29 -0.93
N THR A 125 1.01 -6.48 -1.00
CA THR A 125 -0.37 -6.96 -1.14
C THR A 125 -1.23 -5.97 -1.92
N ALA A 126 -2.51 -6.23 -2.03
CA ALA A 126 -3.52 -5.32 -2.56
C ALA A 126 -4.73 -5.29 -1.63
N ASP A 127 -5.54 -4.25 -1.71
CA ASP A 127 -6.80 -4.09 -0.98
C ASP A 127 -7.94 -4.87 -1.67
N HIS A 128 -7.90 -5.00 -2.99
CA HIS A 128 -8.81 -5.82 -3.81
C HIS A 128 -8.15 -6.24 -5.13
N GLY A 129 -8.73 -7.21 -5.80
CA GLY A 129 -8.40 -7.56 -7.17
C GLY A 129 -9.07 -6.63 -8.18
N GLY A 130 -8.76 -6.81 -9.46
CA GLY A 130 -9.35 -6.09 -10.56
C GLY A 130 -9.77 -7.02 -11.69
N HIS A 131 -10.83 -6.66 -12.39
CA HIS A 131 -11.35 -7.39 -13.55
C HIS A 131 -11.28 -6.51 -14.80
N ASP A 132 -11.06 -7.12 -15.96
CA ASP A 132 -10.92 -6.42 -17.26
C ASP A 132 -12.18 -5.69 -17.73
N ARG A 133 -13.32 -5.90 -17.11
CA ARG A 133 -14.61 -5.33 -17.50
C ARG A 133 -15.27 -4.45 -16.46
N THR A 134 -14.93 -4.63 -15.21
CA THR A 134 -15.51 -3.83 -14.11
C THR A 134 -14.53 -3.71 -12.95
N HIS A 135 -14.66 -2.63 -12.21
CA HIS A 135 -13.94 -2.42 -10.98
C HIS A 135 -14.74 -2.98 -9.80
N GLY A 136 -14.19 -4.02 -9.16
CA GLY A 136 -14.73 -4.59 -7.94
C GLY A 136 -16.07 -5.33 -8.11
N THR A 137 -16.02 -6.64 -8.16
CA THR A 137 -17.20 -7.51 -8.10
C THR A 137 -17.05 -8.51 -6.96
N THR A 138 -18.01 -9.38 -6.77
CA THR A 138 -17.95 -10.51 -5.81
C THR A 138 -17.40 -11.78 -6.46
N LEU A 139 -16.84 -11.70 -7.67
CA LEU A 139 -16.18 -12.83 -8.31
C LEU A 139 -14.92 -13.22 -7.55
N LYS A 140 -14.57 -14.49 -7.58
CA LYS A 140 -13.40 -15.01 -6.86
C LYS A 140 -12.11 -14.32 -7.31
N GLU A 141 -11.99 -14.00 -8.58
CA GLU A 141 -10.86 -13.32 -9.19
C GLU A 141 -10.66 -11.91 -8.60
N ASP A 142 -11.75 -11.19 -8.36
CA ASP A 142 -11.71 -9.85 -7.77
C ASP A 142 -11.48 -9.87 -6.25
N MET A 143 -11.78 -11.00 -5.60
CA MET A 143 -11.60 -11.20 -4.17
C MET A 143 -10.25 -11.81 -3.81
N THR A 144 -9.50 -12.31 -4.82
CA THR A 144 -8.20 -12.93 -4.61
C THR A 144 -7.09 -11.92 -4.89
N ILE A 145 -6.27 -11.66 -3.87
CA ILE A 145 -5.16 -10.72 -3.94
C ILE A 145 -3.84 -11.44 -3.66
N PRO A 146 -2.71 -10.97 -4.21
CA PRO A 146 -1.40 -11.48 -3.86
C PRO A 146 -1.03 -11.06 -2.43
N MET A 147 -0.20 -11.88 -1.79
CA MET A 147 0.46 -11.52 -0.54
C MET A 147 1.87 -12.10 -0.53
N PHE A 148 2.88 -11.23 -0.55
CA PHE A 148 4.28 -11.62 -0.52
C PHE A 148 4.94 -11.07 0.73
N PHE A 149 5.77 -11.90 1.36
CA PHE A 149 6.60 -11.53 2.50
C PHE A 149 8.05 -11.65 2.11
N VAL A 150 8.85 -10.62 2.40
CA VAL A 150 10.29 -10.58 2.14
C VAL A 150 10.98 -10.12 3.43
N GLY A 151 11.94 -10.89 3.92
CA GLY A 151 12.72 -10.63 5.13
C GLY A 151 13.60 -11.83 5.43
N GLU A 152 14.62 -11.66 6.27
CA GLU A 152 15.54 -12.74 6.61
C GLU A 152 14.87 -13.89 7.37
N GLU A 153 13.81 -13.62 8.09
CA GLU A 153 13.03 -14.59 8.88
C GLU A 153 12.13 -15.50 8.04
N PHE A 154 11.91 -15.18 6.77
CA PHE A 154 11.04 -15.99 5.89
C PHE A 154 11.84 -16.98 5.04
N GLU A 155 11.30 -18.21 4.96
CA GLU A 155 11.85 -19.26 4.10
C GLU A 155 11.64 -18.90 2.62
N LYS A 156 12.74 -18.77 1.88
CA LYS A 156 12.69 -18.38 0.46
C LYS A 156 11.96 -19.41 -0.39
N GLY A 157 11.06 -18.93 -1.23
CA GLY A 157 10.30 -19.76 -2.17
C GLY A 157 9.20 -20.60 -1.51
N LYS A 158 8.88 -20.36 -0.24
CA LYS A 158 7.81 -21.07 0.42
C LYS A 158 6.45 -20.51 -0.03
N GLU A 159 5.62 -21.41 -0.52
CA GLU A 159 4.22 -21.11 -0.79
C GLU A 159 3.38 -21.34 0.45
N LEU A 160 2.57 -20.35 0.81
CA LEU A 160 1.59 -20.45 1.87
C LEU A 160 0.23 -20.90 1.29
N SER A 161 -0.55 -21.61 2.09
CA SER A 161 -1.97 -21.81 1.78
C SER A 161 -2.70 -20.48 1.74
N SER A 162 -3.84 -20.43 1.03
CA SER A 162 -4.68 -19.22 1.02
C SER A 162 -5.03 -18.78 2.42
N VAL A 163 -4.82 -17.50 2.70
CA VAL A 163 -5.10 -16.83 3.97
C VAL A 163 -6.14 -15.72 3.75
N SER A 164 -6.68 -15.18 4.81
CA SER A 164 -7.57 -14.03 4.75
C SER A 164 -6.76 -12.73 4.82
N ILE A 165 -7.23 -11.67 4.16
CA ILE A 165 -6.67 -10.32 4.36
C ILE A 165 -6.82 -9.87 5.82
N LEU A 166 -7.78 -10.42 6.55
CA LEU A 166 -7.97 -10.16 7.98
C LEU A 166 -6.80 -10.66 8.84
N ASP A 167 -5.98 -11.58 8.32
CA ASP A 167 -4.80 -12.08 9.01
C ASP A 167 -3.63 -11.10 8.94
N LEU A 168 -3.70 -10.07 8.07
CA LEU A 168 -2.61 -9.12 7.87
C LEU A 168 -2.32 -8.28 9.12
N ALA A 169 -3.36 -7.69 9.73
CA ALA A 169 -3.18 -6.86 10.91
C ALA A 169 -2.60 -7.63 12.11
N PRO A 170 -3.14 -8.82 12.48
CA PRO A 170 -2.51 -9.65 13.51
C PRO A 170 -1.08 -10.08 13.18
N THR A 171 -0.77 -10.30 11.89
CA THR A 171 0.58 -10.64 11.46
C THR A 171 1.54 -9.47 11.68
N ILE A 172 1.14 -8.25 11.32
CA ILE A 172 1.93 -7.05 11.59
C ILE A 172 2.15 -6.87 13.10
N SER A 173 1.09 -6.99 13.91
CA SER A 173 1.24 -6.91 15.38
C SER A 173 2.22 -7.94 15.92
N ASN A 174 2.19 -9.18 15.41
CA ASN A 174 3.13 -10.24 15.83
C ASN A 174 4.58 -9.96 15.40
N ILE A 175 4.80 -9.38 14.24
CA ILE A 175 6.15 -9.01 13.76
C ILE A 175 6.72 -7.88 14.64
N MET A 176 5.88 -6.97 15.07
CA MET A 176 6.29 -5.80 15.86
C MET A 176 6.45 -6.11 17.36
N GLY A 177 5.95 -7.24 17.86
CA GLY A 177 6.01 -7.66 19.26
C GLY A 177 4.80 -7.19 20.04
#